data_0f4f2954dc124e2f7354b4b80e610395
#
_entry.id   0f4f2954dc124e2f7354b4b80e610395
#
_cell.length_a   1.000
_cell.length_b   1.000
_cell.length_c   1.000
_cell.angle_alpha   90.00
_cell.angle_beta   90.00
_cell.angle_gamma   90.00
#
_symmetry.space_group_name_H-M   'P 1'
#
loop_
_entity.id
_entity.type
_entity.pdbx_description
1 polymer ?
#
loop_
_entity_poly.entity_id
_entity_poly.type
_entity_poly.pdbx_seq_one_letter_code
_entity_poly.pdbx_strand_id
1 'polypeptide(L)'
;MGFFALQVRFEENITQFFPDTKDSQNTIKVFDNLKIKDKIIIMLSSADTCHRVEPDSLIEAAGQLQQTLTEKAGGKLIKGILAQVDQSLIQGATDFVYEHLPLFLTDTDYQRFDSLLTDKGIQAVMQKNYTNLLSPAGIALRSYILRDPLGLGSETLKHLQDFQLEANYEIYDEHIFSKDGSTLLMFITPVFSTGSTGKNDELIKILEEELKHVQGESPTIRAEYFGGPSVGVYNARQIKKDTILTSSLALLIIIVFISLVFKRKRSIPLIITPVLFGGLFALFLIFFIKGSISAIAVGAGSAVMGIALSYSIHMLAHQNHVSTVQQLIKEIAYPLTVGSFTTIGAFLGLIFTSSDLLRDFGLFASLALVGTTLFCLIYLPHFLKGQADVKQGRILRIIEKINAYSYEKNKWLVGGILLITVICLFTSQKVGFNNDMMSLNSVSYTHLRAH
;
A
#
# COMPACT_ATOMS: atom_id res chain seq x y z
N MET A 1 -18.20 2.61 -23.17
CA MET A 1 -17.87 1.78 -22.01
C MET A 1 -16.36 1.73 -21.76
N GLY A 2 -15.52 1.23 -22.68
CA GLY A 2 -14.07 1.14 -22.49
C GLY A 2 -13.39 2.47 -22.17
N PHE A 3 -13.77 3.57 -22.79
CA PHE A 3 -13.21 4.90 -22.52
C PHE A 3 -13.37 5.33 -21.04
N PHE A 4 -14.55 5.15 -20.46
CA PHE A 4 -14.81 5.47 -19.07
C PHE A 4 -14.18 4.48 -18.08
N ALA A 5 -14.12 3.20 -18.44
CA ALA A 5 -13.44 2.18 -17.65
C ALA A 5 -11.94 2.47 -17.46
N LEU A 6 -11.29 3.10 -18.47
CA LEU A 6 -9.89 3.53 -18.40
C LEU A 6 -9.67 4.80 -17.56
N GLN A 7 -10.73 5.53 -17.23
CA GLN A 7 -10.65 6.74 -16.39
C GLN A 7 -10.84 6.46 -14.89
N VAL A 8 -11.13 5.23 -14.49
CA VAL A 8 -11.20 4.83 -13.08
C VAL A 8 -9.83 5.07 -12.44
N ARG A 9 -9.82 5.79 -11.32
CA ARG A 9 -8.60 6.01 -10.53
C ARG A 9 -8.32 4.80 -9.68
N PHE A 10 -7.12 4.26 -9.82
CA PHE A 10 -6.64 3.21 -8.94
C PHE A 10 -5.96 3.86 -7.74
N GLU A 11 -6.50 3.64 -6.56
CA GLU A 11 -5.99 4.18 -5.30
C GLU A 11 -5.50 3.02 -4.43
N GLU A 12 -4.33 3.21 -3.84
CA GLU A 12 -3.78 2.29 -2.85
C GLU A 12 -3.48 3.08 -1.59
N ASN A 13 -4.36 2.94 -0.62
CA ASN A 13 -4.15 3.53 0.68
C ASN A 13 -3.95 2.38 1.69
N ILE A 14 -2.79 2.36 2.34
CA ILE A 14 -2.47 1.38 3.38
C ILE A 14 -3.52 1.42 4.51
N THR A 15 -4.13 2.58 4.75
CA THR A 15 -5.19 2.72 5.77
C THR A 15 -6.46 1.94 5.43
N GLN A 16 -6.69 1.55 4.17
CA GLN A 16 -7.83 0.73 3.75
C GLN A 16 -7.78 -0.72 4.27
N PHE A 17 -6.62 -1.16 4.76
CA PHE A 17 -6.49 -2.46 5.43
C PHE A 17 -6.99 -2.45 6.87
N PHE A 18 -7.10 -1.27 7.50
CA PHE A 18 -7.61 -1.15 8.85
C PHE A 18 -9.16 -1.25 8.83
N PRO A 19 -9.76 -2.03 9.75
CA PRO A 19 -11.19 -2.07 9.88
C PRO A 19 -11.72 -0.71 10.34
N ASP A 20 -12.89 -0.30 9.83
CA ASP A 20 -13.54 0.97 10.18
C ASP A 20 -14.18 0.90 11.59
N THR A 21 -13.32 0.75 12.61
CA THR A 21 -13.71 0.79 14.03
C THR A 21 -13.32 2.13 14.65
N LYS A 22 -13.97 2.54 15.75
CA LYS A 22 -13.62 3.79 16.45
C LYS A 22 -12.15 3.85 16.87
N ASP A 23 -11.59 2.72 17.31
CA ASP A 23 -10.18 2.63 17.73
C ASP A 23 -9.25 2.74 16.53
N SER A 24 -9.59 2.10 15.41
CA SER A 24 -8.83 2.24 14.16
C SER A 24 -8.92 3.66 13.60
N GLN A 25 -10.08 4.31 13.66
CA GLN A 25 -10.24 5.71 13.24
C GLN A 25 -9.38 6.66 14.09
N ASN A 26 -9.29 6.44 15.39
CA ASN A 26 -8.41 7.23 16.25
C ASN A 26 -6.93 6.98 15.91
N THR A 27 -6.55 5.73 15.71
CA THR A 27 -5.20 5.36 15.27
C THR A 27 -4.88 5.97 13.90
N ILE A 28 -5.80 5.88 12.93
CA ILE A 28 -5.66 6.51 11.61
C ILE A 28 -5.52 8.04 11.75
N LYS A 29 -6.33 8.70 12.59
CA LYS A 29 -6.20 10.14 12.84
C LYS A 29 -4.84 10.52 13.42
N VAL A 30 -4.31 9.72 14.34
CA VAL A 30 -2.95 9.92 14.87
C VAL A 30 -1.93 9.72 13.74
N PHE A 31 -2.02 8.63 12.99
CA PHE A 31 -1.16 8.38 11.83
C PHE A 31 -1.29 9.47 10.76
N ASP A 32 -2.50 9.98 10.48
CA ASP A 32 -2.73 11.05 9.50
C ASP A 32 -2.17 12.39 9.94
N ASN A 33 -2.12 12.64 11.25
CA ASN A 33 -1.50 13.84 11.82
C ASN A 33 0.02 13.72 12.00
N LEU A 34 0.58 12.50 11.94
CA LEU A 34 2.04 12.31 11.93
C LEU A 34 2.60 12.74 10.56
N LYS A 35 3.07 13.98 10.48
CA LYS A 35 3.67 14.57 9.26
C LYS A 35 4.88 13.78 8.72
N ILE A 36 5.42 12.85 9.50
CA ILE A 36 6.58 12.01 9.14
C ILE A 36 6.19 10.90 8.14
N LYS A 37 4.96 10.36 8.21
CA LYS A 37 4.52 9.26 7.35
C LYS A 37 4.56 9.57 5.84
N ASP A 38 4.34 10.84 5.51
CA ASP A 38 4.32 11.30 4.12
C ASP A 38 5.69 11.77 3.62
N LYS A 39 6.74 11.66 4.45
CA LYS A 39 8.10 12.03 4.07
C LYS A 39 8.86 10.84 3.49
N ILE A 40 9.79 11.17 2.60
CA ILE A 40 10.83 10.26 2.12
C ILE A 40 12.14 10.69 2.76
N ILE A 41 12.81 9.77 3.42
CA ILE A 41 14.11 9.96 4.04
C ILE A 41 15.16 9.44 3.07
N ILE A 42 16.12 10.28 2.72
CA ILE A 42 17.31 9.87 1.97
C ILE A 42 18.45 9.73 2.95
N MET A 43 19.20 8.67 2.81
CA MET A 43 20.36 8.33 3.61
C MET A 43 21.58 8.25 2.69
N LEU A 44 22.54 9.13 2.92
CA LEU A 44 23.84 9.10 2.25
C LEU A 44 24.88 8.58 3.24
N SER A 45 25.52 7.48 2.92
CA SER A 45 26.50 6.83 3.80
C SER A 45 27.72 6.33 3.02
N SER A 46 28.75 5.89 3.71
CA SER A 46 29.87 5.23 3.07
C SER A 46 29.47 3.89 2.44
N ALA A 47 29.88 3.64 1.20
CA ALA A 47 29.63 2.37 0.52
C ALA A 47 30.41 1.21 1.15
N ASP A 48 31.58 1.50 1.74
CA ASP A 48 32.42 0.53 2.43
C ASP A 48 32.45 0.85 3.94
N THR A 49 32.19 -0.16 4.75
CA THR A 49 32.25 -0.03 6.21
C THR A 49 33.68 0.12 6.74
N CYS A 50 34.68 -0.28 5.95
CA CYS A 50 36.10 -0.20 6.33
C CYS A 50 36.73 1.17 6.01
N HIS A 51 36.20 1.89 5.02
CA HIS A 51 36.68 3.22 4.62
C HIS A 51 35.57 4.23 4.79
N ARG A 52 35.60 5.01 5.87
CA ARG A 52 34.67 6.09 6.09
C ARG A 52 34.92 7.21 5.09
N VAL A 53 33.83 7.63 4.45
CA VAL A 53 33.79 8.87 3.66
C VAL A 53 33.74 10.04 4.64
N GLU A 54 34.52 11.09 4.37
CA GLU A 54 34.51 12.29 5.19
C GLU A 54 33.11 12.97 5.14
N PRO A 55 32.61 13.51 6.28
CA PRO A 55 31.32 14.17 6.32
C PRO A 55 31.14 15.26 5.26
N ASP A 56 32.19 16.02 4.96
CA ASP A 56 32.14 17.10 3.96
C ASP A 56 31.82 16.57 2.55
N SER A 57 32.31 15.37 2.19
CA SER A 57 31.96 14.74 0.90
C SER A 57 30.48 14.31 0.84
N LEU A 58 29.90 13.89 1.96
CA LEU A 58 28.46 13.57 2.05
C LEU A 58 27.63 14.84 1.94
N ILE A 59 28.09 15.96 2.51
CA ILE A 59 27.44 17.27 2.42
C ILE A 59 27.43 17.76 0.98
N GLU A 60 28.57 17.64 0.26
CA GLU A 60 28.67 18.01 -1.14
C GLU A 60 27.70 17.21 -2.01
N ALA A 61 27.67 15.88 -1.84
CA ALA A 61 26.74 15.00 -2.54
C ALA A 61 25.26 15.32 -2.21
N ALA A 62 24.95 15.66 -0.95
CA ALA A 62 23.63 16.08 -0.52
C ALA A 62 23.20 17.40 -1.19
N GLY A 63 24.12 18.38 -1.29
CA GLY A 63 23.87 19.66 -1.94
C GLY A 63 23.58 19.50 -3.45
N GLN A 64 24.37 18.69 -4.15
CA GLN A 64 24.17 18.37 -5.58
C GLN A 64 22.82 17.67 -5.78
N LEU A 65 22.51 16.68 -4.97
CA LEU A 65 21.24 15.95 -5.01
C LEU A 65 20.03 16.87 -4.75
N GLN A 66 20.14 17.76 -3.75
CA GLN A 66 19.09 18.73 -3.43
C GLN A 66 18.83 19.67 -4.61
N GLN A 67 19.87 20.19 -5.23
CA GLN A 67 19.73 21.08 -6.39
C GLN A 67 19.04 20.35 -7.54
N THR A 68 19.50 19.19 -7.93
CA THR A 68 18.98 18.42 -9.06
C THR A 68 17.51 18.01 -8.83
N LEU A 69 17.17 17.56 -7.62
CA LEU A 69 15.79 17.22 -7.26
C LEU A 69 14.88 18.45 -7.27
N THR A 70 15.38 19.60 -6.84
CA THR A 70 14.63 20.87 -6.87
C THR A 70 14.35 21.31 -8.31
N GLU A 71 15.32 21.18 -9.20
CA GLU A 71 15.18 21.52 -10.62
C GLU A 71 14.21 20.58 -11.35
N LYS A 72 14.30 19.26 -11.11
CA LYS A 72 13.51 18.25 -11.84
C LYS A 72 12.09 18.06 -11.28
N ALA A 73 11.92 18.17 -9.97
CA ALA A 73 10.69 17.79 -9.28
C ALA A 73 10.10 18.90 -8.37
N GLY A 74 10.84 19.99 -8.13
CA GLY A 74 10.43 21.07 -7.23
C GLY A 74 9.11 21.74 -7.66
N GLY A 75 8.23 21.98 -6.69
CA GLY A 75 6.91 22.59 -6.88
C GLY A 75 5.85 21.71 -7.55
N LYS A 76 6.24 20.72 -8.34
CA LYS A 76 5.32 19.78 -9.00
C LYS A 76 5.09 18.49 -8.21
N LEU A 77 6.17 17.86 -7.77
CA LEU A 77 6.17 16.57 -7.08
C LEU A 77 6.74 16.69 -5.66
N ILE A 78 7.64 17.63 -5.43
CA ILE A 78 8.28 17.90 -4.14
C ILE A 78 7.80 19.25 -3.62
N LYS A 79 7.22 19.26 -2.41
CA LYS A 79 6.80 20.45 -1.69
C LYS A 79 7.97 21.13 -0.98
N GLY A 80 8.93 20.35 -0.48
CA GLY A 80 10.12 20.85 0.21
C GLY A 80 11.13 19.75 0.46
N ILE A 81 12.39 20.14 0.53
CA ILE A 81 13.52 19.29 0.89
C ILE A 81 14.16 19.91 2.14
N LEU A 82 14.27 19.11 3.21
CA LEU A 82 15.01 19.48 4.41
C LEU A 82 16.34 18.71 4.37
N ALA A 83 17.36 19.36 3.86
CA ALA A 83 18.74 18.85 3.88
C ALA A 83 19.55 19.55 4.99
N GLN A 84 19.20 20.79 5.30
CA GLN A 84 19.86 21.62 6.28
C GLN A 84 18.88 22.08 7.37
N VAL A 85 19.35 22.14 8.61
CA VAL A 85 18.61 22.64 9.76
C VAL A 85 19.09 24.07 10.02
N ASP A 86 18.41 25.03 9.43
CA ASP A 86 18.79 26.43 9.62
C ASP A 86 18.41 26.94 11.03
N GLN A 87 19.03 28.06 11.44
CA GLN A 87 18.74 28.70 12.73
C GLN A 87 17.26 29.05 12.90
N SER A 88 16.53 29.33 11.83
CA SER A 88 15.09 29.71 11.90
C SER A 88 14.23 28.52 12.35
N LEU A 89 14.58 27.30 11.98
CA LEU A 89 13.90 26.09 12.45
C LEU A 89 14.13 25.84 13.95
N ILE A 90 15.37 26.06 14.43
CA ILE A 90 15.72 25.93 15.85
C ILE A 90 14.99 27.01 16.66
N GLN A 91 15.00 28.25 16.17
CA GLN A 91 14.27 29.35 16.81
C GLN A 91 12.76 29.07 16.85
N GLY A 92 12.18 28.65 15.72
CA GLY A 92 10.76 28.32 15.65
C GLY A 92 10.33 27.20 16.59
N ALA A 93 11.16 26.16 16.76
CA ALA A 93 10.92 25.10 17.72
C ALA A 93 11.03 25.62 19.17
N THR A 94 12.02 26.46 19.45
CA THR A 94 12.20 27.11 20.76
C THR A 94 11.02 28.01 21.08
N ASP A 95 10.59 28.85 20.13
CA ASP A 95 9.44 29.73 20.30
C ASP A 95 8.16 28.95 20.57
N PHE A 96 7.92 27.87 19.83
CA PHE A 96 6.78 26.99 20.05
C PHE A 96 6.74 26.42 21.47
N VAL A 97 7.89 25.98 22.00
CA VAL A 97 7.97 25.45 23.38
C VAL A 97 7.66 26.53 24.39
N TYR A 98 8.20 27.74 24.22
CA TYR A 98 7.91 28.87 25.13
C TYR A 98 6.45 29.30 25.08
N GLU A 99 5.83 29.32 23.91
CA GLU A 99 4.41 29.66 23.72
C GLU A 99 3.47 28.62 24.33
N HIS A 100 3.91 27.35 24.38
CA HIS A 100 3.11 26.23 24.86
C HIS A 100 3.73 25.54 26.07
N LEU A 101 4.50 26.29 26.87
CA LEU A 101 5.28 25.79 28.03
C LEU A 101 4.51 24.81 28.91
N PRO A 102 3.25 25.10 29.31
CA PRO A 102 2.50 24.22 30.21
C PRO A 102 2.29 22.79 29.67
N LEU A 103 2.35 22.58 28.35
CA LEU A 103 2.20 21.25 27.73
C LEU A 103 3.45 20.36 27.90
N PHE A 104 4.60 20.99 28.21
CA PHE A 104 5.90 20.33 28.30
C PHE A 104 6.42 20.22 29.73
N LEU A 105 5.70 20.77 30.72
CA LEU A 105 6.07 20.74 32.13
C LEU A 105 5.69 19.39 32.74
N THR A 106 6.60 18.88 33.57
CA THR A 106 6.41 17.69 34.41
C THR A 106 6.10 18.09 35.86
N ASP A 107 5.61 17.16 36.67
CA ASP A 107 5.37 17.40 38.09
C ASP A 107 6.65 17.83 38.84
N THR A 108 7.81 17.36 38.43
CA THR A 108 9.11 17.75 38.94
C THR A 108 9.45 19.21 38.63
N ASP A 109 9.04 19.71 37.46
CA ASP A 109 9.24 21.12 37.09
C ASP A 109 8.39 22.04 37.96
N TYR A 110 7.15 21.67 38.24
CA TYR A 110 6.29 22.44 39.15
C TYR A 110 6.86 22.52 40.57
N GLN A 111 7.34 21.40 41.13
CA GLN A 111 7.99 21.40 42.46
C GLN A 111 9.25 22.29 42.49
N ARG A 112 9.98 22.28 41.38
CA ARG A 112 11.15 23.16 41.24
C ARG A 112 10.75 24.62 41.14
N PHE A 113 9.71 24.96 40.42
CA PHE A 113 9.20 26.33 40.33
C PHE A 113 8.78 26.86 41.67
N ASP A 114 8.14 26.06 42.51
CA ASP A 114 7.80 26.43 43.87
C ASP A 114 9.05 26.85 44.70
N SER A 115 10.17 26.16 44.50
CA SER A 115 11.43 26.51 45.18
C SER A 115 12.11 27.77 44.59
N LEU A 116 12.02 27.95 43.27
CA LEU A 116 12.59 29.08 42.54
C LEU A 116 11.84 30.38 42.80
N LEU A 117 10.52 30.32 42.97
CA LEU A 117 9.65 31.48 43.18
C LEU A 117 9.69 32.02 44.60
N THR A 118 10.58 31.52 45.43
CA THR A 118 10.88 32.13 46.75
C THR A 118 11.78 33.35 46.59
N ASP A 119 11.70 34.34 47.53
CA ASP A 119 12.55 35.53 47.49
C ASP A 119 14.05 35.19 47.40
N LYS A 120 14.50 34.18 48.13
CA LYS A 120 15.90 33.69 48.07
C LYS A 120 16.22 33.05 46.72
N GLY A 121 15.30 32.27 46.14
CA GLY A 121 15.45 31.63 44.83
C GLY A 121 15.58 32.66 43.73
N ILE A 122 14.68 33.64 43.70
CA ILE A 122 14.69 34.72 42.70
C ILE A 122 16.01 35.53 42.82
N GLN A 123 16.43 35.88 44.02
CA GLN A 123 17.70 36.61 44.20
C GLN A 123 18.90 35.82 43.68
N ALA A 124 18.96 34.52 43.98
CA ALA A 124 20.07 33.68 43.54
C ALA A 124 20.15 33.58 42.00
N VAL A 125 19.00 33.42 41.34
CA VAL A 125 18.93 33.36 39.87
C VAL A 125 19.29 34.72 39.24
N MET A 126 18.78 35.82 39.81
CA MET A 126 19.11 37.16 39.30
C MET A 126 20.59 37.49 39.46
N GLN A 127 21.20 37.11 40.60
CA GLN A 127 22.64 37.26 40.79
C GLN A 127 23.46 36.45 39.79
N LYS A 128 23.04 35.21 39.51
CA LYS A 128 23.67 34.38 38.50
C LYS A 128 23.53 34.99 37.09
N ASN A 129 22.38 35.49 36.76
CA ASN A 129 22.13 36.15 35.45
C ASN A 129 22.96 37.41 35.30
N TYR A 130 23.07 38.23 36.35
CA TYR A 130 23.94 39.38 36.39
C TYR A 130 25.40 39.01 36.11
N THR A 131 25.90 37.99 36.77
CA THR A 131 27.27 37.48 36.54
C THR A 131 27.47 36.98 35.13
N ASN A 132 26.49 36.23 34.58
CA ASN A 132 26.54 35.72 33.22
C ASN A 132 26.55 36.87 32.18
N LEU A 133 25.75 37.91 32.39
CA LEU A 133 25.70 39.08 31.49
C LEU A 133 27.01 39.89 31.47
N LEU A 134 27.75 39.86 32.55
CA LEU A 134 29.08 40.50 32.65
C LEU A 134 30.21 39.63 32.10
N SER A 135 29.93 38.36 31.80
CA SER A 135 30.92 37.46 31.19
C SER A 135 31.10 37.74 29.68
N PRO A 136 32.20 37.32 29.07
CA PRO A 136 32.40 37.41 27.61
C PRO A 136 31.28 36.77 26.81
N ALA A 137 30.62 35.75 27.35
CA ALA A 137 29.48 35.08 26.75
C ALA A 137 28.16 35.87 26.92
N GLY A 138 28.14 36.96 27.71
CA GLY A 138 26.93 37.71 28.06
C GLY A 138 26.20 38.31 26.88
N ILE A 139 26.95 38.66 25.79
CA ILE A 139 26.34 39.20 24.59
C ILE A 139 25.45 38.11 23.93
N ALA A 140 25.92 36.87 23.82
CA ALA A 140 25.18 35.77 23.27
C ALA A 140 24.02 35.31 24.15
N LEU A 141 24.19 35.36 25.47
CA LEU A 141 23.18 34.92 26.44
C LEU A 141 22.10 35.98 26.71
N ARG A 142 22.31 37.23 26.30
CA ARG A 142 21.43 38.36 26.63
C ARG A 142 19.98 38.14 26.24
N SER A 143 19.74 37.71 25.01
CA SER A 143 18.40 37.48 24.49
C SER A 143 17.66 36.39 25.27
N TYR A 144 18.35 35.33 25.62
CA TYR A 144 17.78 34.21 26.39
C TYR A 144 17.47 34.62 27.83
N ILE A 145 18.38 35.30 28.51
CA ILE A 145 18.18 35.78 29.89
C ILE A 145 17.03 36.78 29.96
N LEU A 146 16.91 37.69 28.99
CA LEU A 146 15.81 38.68 28.95
C LEU A 146 14.46 38.04 28.66
N ARG A 147 14.43 36.95 27.91
CA ARG A 147 13.19 36.23 27.57
C ARG A 147 12.73 35.33 28.71
N ASP A 148 13.65 34.66 29.39
CA ASP A 148 13.37 33.71 30.46
C ASP A 148 14.32 33.96 31.65
N PRO A 149 14.08 35.06 32.39
CA PRO A 149 14.99 35.46 33.46
C PRO A 149 15.03 34.48 34.64
N LEU A 150 14.01 33.67 34.83
CA LEU A 150 13.97 32.63 35.88
C LEU A 150 14.42 31.24 35.39
N GLY A 151 14.62 31.07 34.09
CA GLY A 151 15.05 29.81 33.48
C GLY A 151 13.96 28.74 33.47
N LEU A 152 12.69 29.14 33.50
CA LEU A 152 11.57 28.19 33.56
C LEU A 152 11.45 27.36 32.27
N GLY A 153 11.58 28.01 31.12
CA GLY A 153 11.51 27.33 29.82
C GLY A 153 12.82 26.66 29.40
N SER A 154 13.96 27.21 29.87
CA SER A 154 15.27 26.66 29.48
C SER A 154 15.50 25.25 30.01
N GLU A 155 14.94 24.90 31.17
CA GLU A 155 15.02 23.57 31.74
C GLU A 155 14.05 22.60 31.03
N THR A 156 12.87 23.07 30.68
CA THR A 156 11.91 22.32 29.86
C THR A 156 12.50 21.95 28.50
N LEU A 157 13.28 22.87 27.90
CA LEU A 157 14.02 22.57 26.69
C LEU A 157 15.06 21.44 26.85
N LYS A 158 15.66 21.29 28.06
CA LYS A 158 16.54 20.14 28.34
C LYS A 158 15.77 18.83 28.40
N HIS A 159 14.56 18.83 28.97
CA HIS A 159 13.71 17.62 28.95
C HIS A 159 13.31 17.22 27.52
N LEU A 160 13.19 18.19 26.60
CA LEU A 160 12.99 17.85 25.17
C LEU A 160 14.18 17.17 24.54
N GLN A 161 15.39 17.33 25.07
CA GLN A 161 16.55 16.53 24.67
C GLN A 161 16.39 15.06 25.10
N ASP A 162 15.68 14.80 26.19
CA ASP A 162 15.31 13.43 26.61
C ASP A 162 14.20 12.83 25.76
N PHE A 163 13.35 13.69 25.14
CA PHE A 163 12.38 13.33 24.10
C PHE A 163 13.01 13.30 22.69
N GLN A 164 14.30 13.58 22.53
CA GLN A 164 14.96 13.29 21.26
C GLN A 164 14.78 11.80 20.97
N LEU A 165 13.90 11.55 20.03
CA LEU A 165 13.76 10.27 19.36
C LEU A 165 15.18 9.79 19.02
N GLU A 166 15.69 8.92 19.87
CA GLU A 166 16.99 8.28 19.82
C GLU A 166 18.20 9.24 19.89
N ALA A 167 19.04 9.04 20.90
CA ALA A 167 20.36 9.66 21.07
C ALA A 167 21.36 9.30 19.92
N ASN A 168 20.85 9.04 18.73
CA ASN A 168 21.56 8.46 17.59
C ASN A 168 21.88 9.46 16.49
N TYR A 169 21.41 10.72 16.62
CA TYR A 169 21.62 11.74 15.60
C TYR A 169 22.32 12.97 16.18
N GLU A 170 23.13 13.63 15.37
CA GLU A 170 23.81 14.88 15.70
C GLU A 170 23.71 15.86 14.52
N ILE A 171 23.88 17.15 14.81
CA ILE A 171 23.93 18.19 13.77
C ILE A 171 25.43 18.53 13.56
N TYR A 172 25.89 18.31 12.33
CA TYR A 172 27.23 18.70 11.87
C TYR A 172 27.08 19.61 10.66
N ASP A 173 27.67 20.80 10.71
CA ASP A 173 27.59 21.83 9.66
C ASP A 173 26.15 22.01 9.11
N GLU A 174 25.21 22.25 10.03
CA GLU A 174 23.77 22.43 9.74
C GLU A 174 23.06 21.21 9.14
N HIS A 175 23.74 20.06 8.98
CA HIS A 175 23.16 18.82 8.46
C HIS A 175 22.92 17.79 9.55
N ILE A 176 21.91 16.93 9.33
CA ILE A 176 21.56 15.86 10.28
C ILE A 176 22.40 14.62 9.95
N PHE A 177 23.26 14.24 10.87
CA PHE A 177 24.08 13.04 10.78
C PHE A 177 23.68 12.01 11.84
N SER A 178 23.97 10.73 11.56
CA SER A 178 24.02 9.72 12.62
C SER A 178 25.14 10.08 13.61
N LYS A 179 24.97 9.70 14.89
CA LYS A 179 25.91 10.02 15.98
C LYS A 179 27.34 9.58 15.72
N ASP A 180 27.52 8.55 14.92
CA ASP A 180 28.84 8.06 14.49
C ASP A 180 29.39 8.84 13.30
N GLY A 181 28.68 9.85 12.79
CA GLY A 181 29.07 10.67 11.63
C GLY A 181 29.12 9.91 10.31
N SER A 182 28.58 8.68 10.26
CA SER A 182 28.69 7.82 9.07
C SER A 182 27.57 8.00 8.04
N THR A 183 26.45 8.57 8.44
CA THR A 183 25.24 8.70 7.59
C THR A 183 24.64 10.08 7.69
N LEU A 184 24.48 10.74 6.55
CA LEU A 184 23.76 12.01 6.41
C LEU A 184 22.29 11.73 6.05
N LEU A 185 21.35 12.45 6.70
CA LEU A 185 19.92 12.32 6.47
C LEU A 185 19.35 13.56 5.79
N MET A 186 18.54 13.34 4.76
CA MET A 186 17.74 14.36 4.10
C MET A 186 16.27 13.93 4.10
N PHE A 187 15.35 14.90 4.21
CA PHE A 187 13.93 14.61 4.23
C PHE A 187 13.22 15.31 3.07
N ILE A 188 12.57 14.54 2.23
CA ILE A 188 11.72 15.05 1.15
C ILE A 188 10.27 15.03 1.61
N THR A 189 9.57 16.14 1.39
CA THR A 189 8.12 16.23 1.58
C THR A 189 7.46 16.23 0.20
N PRO A 190 6.82 15.13 -0.23
CA PRO A 190 6.08 15.08 -1.47
C PRO A 190 4.88 16.03 -1.48
N VAL A 191 4.45 16.45 -2.66
CA VAL A 191 3.20 17.23 -2.85
C VAL A 191 1.98 16.32 -2.63
N PHE A 192 2.10 15.04 -3.00
CA PHE A 192 1.00 14.08 -2.93
C PHE A 192 1.13 13.19 -1.71
N SER A 193 -0.02 12.86 -1.10
CA SER A 193 -0.07 11.94 0.04
C SER A 193 0.42 10.54 -0.33
N THR A 194 0.79 9.74 0.68
CA THR A 194 1.27 8.36 0.54
C THR A 194 0.35 7.48 -0.31
N GLY A 195 -0.98 7.70 -0.26
CA GLY A 195 -1.97 6.94 -1.04
C GLY A 195 -2.00 7.27 -2.55
N SER A 196 -1.39 8.37 -2.98
CA SER A 196 -1.36 8.76 -4.40
C SER A 196 -0.23 8.06 -5.16
N THR A 197 -0.22 6.73 -5.17
CA THR A 197 0.89 5.89 -5.66
C THR A 197 1.30 6.20 -7.10
N GLY A 198 0.35 6.47 -8.00
CA GLY A 198 0.67 6.77 -9.41
C GLY A 198 1.47 8.06 -9.60
N LYS A 199 1.18 9.12 -8.80
CA LYS A 199 1.93 10.38 -8.85
C LYS A 199 3.25 10.30 -8.10
N ASN A 200 3.25 9.57 -6.98
CA ASN A 200 4.47 9.30 -6.24
C ASN A 200 5.42 8.37 -7.02
N ASP A 201 4.92 7.50 -7.92
CA ASP A 201 5.76 6.67 -8.80
C ASP A 201 6.65 7.51 -9.73
N GLU A 202 6.15 8.66 -10.19
CA GLU A 202 6.94 9.60 -10.98
C GLU A 202 8.07 10.22 -10.15
N LEU A 203 7.76 10.66 -8.92
CA LEU A 203 8.77 11.17 -7.99
C LEU A 203 9.82 10.10 -7.66
N ILE A 204 9.40 8.87 -7.37
CA ILE A 204 10.31 7.78 -7.03
C ILE A 204 11.23 7.43 -8.20
N LYS A 205 10.76 7.46 -9.45
CA LYS A 205 11.62 7.24 -10.62
C LYS A 205 12.71 8.29 -10.74
N ILE A 206 12.34 9.59 -10.59
CA ILE A 206 13.31 10.68 -10.60
C ILE A 206 14.33 10.46 -9.47
N LEU A 207 13.86 10.13 -8.27
CA LEU A 207 14.73 9.89 -7.13
C LEU A 207 15.68 8.71 -7.38
N GLU A 208 15.18 7.58 -7.91
CA GLU A 208 15.98 6.40 -8.26
C GLU A 208 17.07 6.73 -9.30
N GLU A 209 16.75 7.57 -10.28
CA GLU A 209 17.69 8.02 -11.31
C GLU A 209 18.81 8.89 -10.70
N GLU A 210 18.43 9.89 -9.88
CA GLU A 210 19.37 10.81 -9.28
C GLU A 210 20.29 10.12 -8.24
N LEU A 211 19.74 9.21 -7.43
CA LEU A 211 20.57 8.43 -6.50
C LEU A 211 21.56 7.53 -7.21
N LYS A 212 21.18 6.93 -8.34
CA LYS A 212 22.13 6.17 -9.18
C LYS A 212 23.20 7.06 -9.80
N HIS A 213 22.85 8.28 -10.18
CA HIS A 213 23.80 9.26 -10.70
C HIS A 213 24.84 9.63 -9.64
N VAL A 214 24.38 9.96 -8.42
CA VAL A 214 25.26 10.25 -7.27
C VAL A 214 26.21 9.07 -6.99
N GLN A 215 25.69 7.82 -6.97
CA GLN A 215 26.51 6.63 -6.78
C GLN A 215 27.47 6.38 -7.93
N GLY A 216 27.10 6.76 -9.17
CA GLY A 216 27.96 6.65 -10.34
C GLY A 216 29.13 7.65 -10.34
N GLU A 217 28.87 8.88 -9.91
CA GLU A 217 29.91 9.93 -9.77
C GLU A 217 30.81 9.71 -8.55
N SER A 218 30.21 9.22 -7.45
CA SER A 218 30.90 8.96 -6.19
C SER A 218 30.71 7.51 -5.74
N PRO A 219 31.47 6.55 -6.27
CA PRO A 219 31.31 5.11 -5.94
C PRO A 219 31.56 4.78 -4.47
N THR A 220 32.18 5.68 -3.72
CA THR A 220 32.41 5.57 -2.28
C THR A 220 31.20 5.91 -1.45
N ILE A 221 30.16 6.54 -2.04
CA ILE A 221 28.92 6.95 -1.39
C ILE A 221 27.81 5.97 -1.74
N ARG A 222 27.16 5.44 -0.72
CA ARG A 222 25.92 4.67 -0.82
C ARG A 222 24.75 5.60 -0.56
N ALA A 223 23.84 5.71 -1.51
CA ALA A 223 22.65 6.53 -1.41
C ALA A 223 21.40 5.63 -1.39
N GLU A 224 20.65 5.70 -0.31
CA GLU A 224 19.43 4.92 -0.10
C GLU A 224 18.27 5.83 0.27
N TYR A 225 17.04 5.33 0.14
CA TYR A 225 15.87 6.09 0.56
C TYR A 225 14.79 5.17 1.11
N PHE A 226 14.00 5.71 2.04
CA PHE A 226 12.90 5.02 2.68
C PHE A 226 11.79 6.02 3.03
N GLY A 227 10.55 5.55 3.08
CA GLY A 227 9.41 6.37 3.52
C GLY A 227 8.07 5.80 3.08
N GLY A 228 6.99 6.27 3.69
CA GLY A 228 5.64 5.81 3.37
C GLY A 228 5.31 5.88 1.88
N PRO A 229 5.57 7.00 1.18
CA PRO A 229 5.33 7.11 -0.27
C PRO A 229 6.10 6.10 -1.10
N SER A 230 7.35 5.79 -0.75
CA SER A 230 8.16 4.81 -1.48
C SER A 230 7.65 3.39 -1.26
N VAL A 231 7.30 3.03 -0.02
CA VAL A 231 6.69 1.73 0.30
C VAL A 231 5.39 1.54 -0.46
N GLY A 232 4.52 2.56 -0.50
CA GLY A 232 3.28 2.53 -1.26
C GLY A 232 3.50 2.28 -2.75
N VAL A 233 4.48 2.99 -3.36
CA VAL A 233 4.82 2.83 -4.77
C VAL A 233 5.37 1.43 -5.07
N TYR A 234 6.28 0.90 -4.23
CA TYR A 234 6.82 -0.45 -4.42
C TYR A 234 5.74 -1.52 -4.33
N ASN A 235 4.85 -1.42 -3.33
CA ASN A 235 3.72 -2.33 -3.20
C ASN A 235 2.81 -2.26 -4.43
N ALA A 236 2.50 -1.05 -4.92
CA ALA A 236 1.71 -0.86 -6.13
C ALA A 236 2.36 -1.46 -7.38
N ARG A 237 3.67 -1.23 -7.56
CA ARG A 237 4.44 -1.84 -8.66
C ARG A 237 4.42 -3.37 -8.58
N GLN A 238 4.62 -3.94 -7.39
CA GLN A 238 4.62 -5.38 -7.17
C GLN A 238 3.23 -5.97 -7.42
N ILE A 239 2.17 -5.40 -6.85
CA ILE A 239 0.78 -5.85 -7.06
C ILE A 239 0.43 -5.81 -8.55
N LYS A 240 0.81 -4.75 -9.26
CA LYS A 240 0.59 -4.65 -10.70
C LYS A 240 1.31 -5.77 -11.46
N LYS A 241 2.57 -6.04 -11.12
CA LYS A 241 3.37 -7.12 -11.73
C LYS A 241 2.75 -8.49 -11.46
N ASP A 242 2.40 -8.75 -10.20
CA ASP A 242 1.80 -10.02 -9.78
C ASP A 242 0.42 -10.23 -10.41
N THR A 243 -0.41 -9.18 -10.47
CA THR A 243 -1.72 -9.22 -11.13
C THR A 243 -1.59 -9.52 -12.62
N ILE A 244 -0.65 -8.89 -13.32
CA ILE A 244 -0.41 -9.17 -14.75
C ILE A 244 0.09 -10.60 -14.92
N LEU A 245 1.04 -11.05 -14.11
CA LEU A 245 1.61 -12.40 -14.20
C LEU A 245 0.55 -13.47 -13.92
N THR A 246 -0.16 -13.36 -12.80
CA THR A 246 -1.16 -14.34 -12.38
C THR A 246 -2.36 -14.38 -13.32
N SER A 247 -2.85 -13.21 -13.77
CA SER A 247 -3.95 -13.13 -14.73
C SER A 247 -3.55 -13.68 -16.09
N SER A 248 -2.33 -13.41 -16.56
CA SER A 248 -1.81 -13.94 -17.82
C SER A 248 -1.63 -15.46 -17.77
N LEU A 249 -1.09 -15.96 -16.65
CA LEU A 249 -0.93 -17.41 -16.45
C LEU A 249 -2.29 -18.11 -16.35
N ALA A 250 -3.23 -17.56 -15.59
CA ALA A 250 -4.59 -18.07 -15.50
C ALA A 250 -5.28 -18.11 -16.88
N LEU A 251 -5.18 -17.01 -17.65
CA LEU A 251 -5.74 -16.92 -18.99
C LEU A 251 -5.10 -17.96 -19.93
N LEU A 252 -3.78 -18.14 -19.87
CA LEU A 252 -3.07 -19.16 -20.66
C LEU A 252 -3.56 -20.57 -20.32
N ILE A 253 -3.64 -20.91 -19.04
CA ILE A 253 -4.15 -22.22 -18.58
C ILE A 253 -5.58 -22.44 -19.10
N ILE A 254 -6.43 -21.43 -18.99
CA ILE A 254 -7.82 -21.46 -19.48
C ILE A 254 -7.87 -21.66 -20.99
N ILE A 255 -7.08 -20.91 -21.76
CA ILE A 255 -7.02 -21.05 -23.23
C ILE A 255 -6.57 -22.46 -23.62
N VAL A 256 -5.54 -22.99 -22.96
CA VAL A 256 -5.07 -24.35 -23.17
C VAL A 256 -6.18 -25.36 -22.86
N PHE A 257 -6.83 -25.22 -21.69
CA PHE A 257 -7.93 -26.09 -21.30
C PHE A 257 -9.09 -26.07 -22.28
N ILE A 258 -9.56 -24.87 -22.67
CA ILE A 258 -10.64 -24.69 -23.67
C ILE A 258 -10.25 -25.31 -25.03
N SER A 259 -9.00 -25.09 -25.45
CA SER A 259 -8.48 -25.61 -26.71
C SER A 259 -8.44 -27.13 -26.73
N LEU A 260 -8.13 -27.76 -25.59
CA LEU A 260 -8.11 -29.23 -25.45
C LEU A 260 -9.51 -29.83 -25.35
N VAL A 261 -10.46 -29.12 -24.72
CA VAL A 261 -11.86 -29.60 -24.56
C VAL A 261 -12.67 -29.38 -25.82
N PHE A 262 -12.67 -28.17 -26.37
CA PHE A 262 -13.61 -27.78 -27.44
C PHE A 262 -13.08 -27.90 -28.85
N LYS A 263 -11.81 -28.24 -29.10
CA LYS A 263 -11.19 -28.41 -30.42
C LYS A 263 -11.61 -27.41 -31.53
N ARG A 264 -12.34 -26.38 -31.19
CA ARG A 264 -12.83 -25.31 -32.06
C ARG A 264 -12.12 -24.00 -31.74
N LYS A 265 -11.37 -23.45 -32.69
CA LYS A 265 -10.70 -22.13 -32.49
C LYS A 265 -11.68 -21.00 -32.16
N ARG A 266 -12.93 -21.09 -32.62
CA ARG A 266 -13.99 -20.09 -32.34
C ARG A 266 -14.52 -20.14 -30.89
N SER A 267 -14.34 -21.23 -30.14
CA SER A 267 -14.80 -21.34 -28.76
C SER A 267 -14.01 -20.43 -27.82
N ILE A 268 -12.74 -20.20 -28.12
CA ILE A 268 -11.87 -19.33 -27.28
C ILE A 268 -12.45 -17.92 -27.17
N PRO A 269 -12.66 -17.16 -28.27
CA PRO A 269 -13.23 -15.81 -28.18
C PRO A 269 -14.65 -15.82 -27.59
N LEU A 270 -15.47 -16.82 -27.89
CA LEU A 270 -16.84 -16.90 -27.35
C LEU A 270 -16.86 -17.08 -25.80
N ILE A 271 -15.84 -17.71 -25.25
CA ILE A 271 -15.75 -17.91 -23.78
C ILE A 271 -15.10 -16.69 -23.10
N ILE A 272 -14.11 -16.06 -23.73
CA ILE A 272 -13.35 -14.96 -23.13
C ILE A 272 -14.11 -13.63 -23.23
N THR A 273 -14.79 -13.36 -24.35
CA THR A 273 -15.47 -12.07 -24.59
C THR A 273 -16.49 -11.70 -23.51
N PRO A 274 -17.36 -12.61 -23.00
CA PRO A 274 -18.29 -12.30 -21.91
C PRO A 274 -17.59 -11.85 -20.63
N VAL A 275 -16.46 -12.46 -20.32
CA VAL A 275 -15.70 -12.12 -19.10
C VAL A 275 -15.02 -10.76 -19.22
N LEU A 276 -14.41 -10.47 -20.38
CA LEU A 276 -13.86 -9.15 -20.66
C LEU A 276 -14.93 -8.07 -20.62
N PHE A 277 -16.11 -8.35 -21.19
CA PHE A 277 -17.25 -7.45 -21.13
C PHE A 277 -17.69 -7.22 -19.67
N GLY A 278 -17.77 -8.28 -18.86
CA GLY A 278 -18.14 -8.18 -17.45
C GLY A 278 -17.17 -7.31 -16.65
N GLY A 279 -15.84 -7.50 -16.84
CA GLY A 279 -14.84 -6.67 -16.22
C GLY A 279 -14.92 -5.19 -16.62
N LEU A 280 -15.06 -4.91 -17.91
CA LEU A 280 -15.26 -3.55 -18.43
C LEU A 280 -16.57 -2.92 -17.95
N PHE A 281 -17.63 -3.72 -17.84
CA PHE A 281 -18.92 -3.29 -17.31
C PHE A 281 -18.83 -2.90 -15.83
N ALA A 282 -18.11 -3.69 -15.04
CA ALA A 282 -17.87 -3.38 -13.65
C ALA A 282 -17.11 -2.07 -13.49
N LEU A 283 -15.98 -1.91 -14.18
CA LEU A 283 -15.19 -0.67 -14.14
C LEU A 283 -15.98 0.54 -14.63
N PHE A 284 -16.78 0.38 -15.67
CA PHE A 284 -17.66 1.44 -16.17
C PHE A 284 -18.66 1.91 -15.10
N LEU A 285 -19.33 0.99 -14.42
CA LEU A 285 -20.28 1.36 -13.36
C LEU A 285 -19.57 1.95 -12.14
N ILE A 286 -18.43 1.41 -11.75
CA ILE A 286 -17.63 1.92 -10.63
C ILE A 286 -17.18 3.36 -10.89
N PHE A 287 -16.84 3.71 -12.13
CA PHE A 287 -16.51 5.09 -12.49
C PHE A 287 -17.65 6.07 -12.12
N PHE A 288 -18.91 5.69 -12.35
CA PHE A 288 -20.05 6.54 -12.01
C PHE A 288 -20.46 6.47 -10.53
N ILE A 289 -20.22 5.33 -9.86
CA ILE A 289 -20.64 5.13 -8.45
C ILE A 289 -19.65 5.77 -7.49
N LYS A 290 -18.34 5.53 -7.71
CA LYS A 290 -17.27 5.86 -6.76
C LYS A 290 -16.14 6.67 -7.37
N GLY A 291 -15.90 6.57 -8.68
CA GLY A 291 -14.81 7.24 -9.39
C GLY A 291 -13.42 6.62 -9.17
N SER A 292 -13.23 5.88 -8.08
CA SER A 292 -11.97 5.21 -7.74
C SER A 292 -12.22 3.80 -7.19
N ILE A 293 -11.19 2.95 -7.27
CA ILE A 293 -11.21 1.58 -6.73
C ILE A 293 -9.81 1.17 -6.31
N SER A 294 -9.71 0.31 -5.29
CA SER A 294 -8.45 -0.29 -4.90
C SER A 294 -7.88 -1.19 -6.01
N ALA A 295 -6.61 -0.97 -6.38
CA ALA A 295 -5.93 -1.82 -7.36
C ALA A 295 -5.80 -3.28 -6.88
N ILE A 296 -5.65 -3.47 -5.56
CA ILE A 296 -5.61 -4.79 -4.92
C ILE A 296 -6.96 -5.50 -5.09
N ALA A 297 -8.07 -4.78 -4.91
CA ALA A 297 -9.41 -5.33 -5.09
C ALA A 297 -9.64 -5.83 -6.52
N VAL A 298 -9.19 -5.07 -7.52
CA VAL A 298 -9.26 -5.47 -8.93
C VAL A 298 -8.31 -6.63 -9.22
N GLY A 299 -7.12 -6.64 -8.64
CA GLY A 299 -6.17 -7.75 -8.74
C GLY A 299 -6.74 -9.06 -8.19
N ALA A 300 -7.32 -9.02 -6.99
CA ALA A 300 -8.05 -10.16 -6.40
C ALA A 300 -9.26 -10.57 -7.25
N GLY A 301 -9.86 -9.62 -7.98
CA GLY A 301 -10.95 -9.85 -8.94
C GLY A 301 -10.59 -10.79 -10.09
N SER A 302 -9.29 -11.04 -10.34
CA SER A 302 -8.85 -12.07 -11.30
C SER A 302 -9.37 -13.47 -10.95
N ALA A 303 -9.55 -13.77 -9.66
CA ALA A 303 -10.17 -15.03 -9.21
C ALA A 303 -11.64 -15.15 -9.67
N VAL A 304 -12.35 -14.01 -9.75
CA VAL A 304 -13.75 -13.95 -10.20
C VAL A 304 -13.86 -14.27 -11.71
N MET A 305 -12.79 -14.03 -12.48
CA MET A 305 -12.75 -14.42 -13.91
C MET A 305 -12.96 -15.92 -14.10
N GLY A 306 -12.41 -16.76 -13.21
CA GLY A 306 -12.64 -18.22 -13.26
C GLY A 306 -14.12 -18.58 -13.12
N ILE A 307 -14.82 -17.91 -12.20
CA ILE A 307 -16.28 -18.10 -11.99
C ILE A 307 -17.06 -17.59 -13.20
N ALA A 308 -16.73 -16.40 -13.68
CA ALA A 308 -17.38 -15.79 -14.84
C ALA A 308 -17.24 -16.64 -16.11
N LEU A 309 -16.07 -17.27 -16.32
CA LEU A 309 -15.81 -18.18 -17.43
C LEU A 309 -16.72 -19.40 -17.40
N SER A 310 -17.07 -19.90 -16.22
CA SER A 310 -17.93 -21.07 -16.10
C SER A 310 -19.29 -20.86 -16.77
N TYR A 311 -19.84 -19.64 -16.77
CA TYR A 311 -21.09 -19.32 -17.41
C TYR A 311 -21.05 -19.53 -18.93
N SER A 312 -20.00 -19.03 -19.56
CA SER A 312 -19.79 -19.22 -21.01
C SER A 312 -19.52 -20.68 -21.36
N ILE A 313 -18.73 -21.38 -20.52
CA ILE A 313 -18.40 -22.81 -20.73
C ILE A 313 -19.66 -23.67 -20.62
N HIS A 314 -20.52 -23.44 -19.63
CA HIS A 314 -21.80 -24.14 -19.49
C HIS A 314 -22.68 -23.95 -20.74
N MET A 315 -22.75 -22.73 -21.24
CA MET A 315 -23.53 -22.42 -22.41
C MET A 315 -23.03 -23.12 -23.67
N LEU A 316 -21.70 -23.11 -23.92
CA LEU A 316 -21.09 -23.80 -25.04
C LEU A 316 -21.15 -25.32 -24.91
N ALA A 317 -20.97 -25.85 -23.70
CA ALA A 317 -21.06 -27.28 -23.45
C ALA A 317 -22.49 -27.80 -23.73
N HIS A 318 -23.49 -27.11 -23.22
CA HIS A 318 -24.91 -27.48 -23.43
C HIS A 318 -25.38 -27.35 -24.86
N GLN A 319 -24.78 -26.43 -25.64
CA GLN A 319 -25.07 -26.28 -27.09
C GLN A 319 -24.92 -27.61 -27.87
N ASN A 320 -24.06 -28.52 -27.38
CA ASN A 320 -23.85 -29.81 -28.05
C ASN A 320 -24.99 -30.82 -27.84
N HIS A 321 -25.88 -30.54 -26.89
CA HIS A 321 -26.98 -31.43 -26.49
C HIS A 321 -28.35 -30.95 -27.00
N VAL A 322 -28.42 -29.76 -27.60
CA VAL A 322 -29.66 -29.16 -28.08
C VAL A 322 -29.62 -28.84 -29.57
N SER A 323 -30.77 -28.92 -30.23
CA SER A 323 -30.87 -28.73 -31.68
C SER A 323 -30.99 -27.25 -32.10
N THR A 324 -31.52 -26.38 -31.18
CA THR A 324 -31.78 -24.97 -31.47
C THR A 324 -31.27 -24.07 -30.37
N VAL A 325 -30.90 -22.82 -30.75
CA VAL A 325 -30.46 -21.79 -29.77
C VAL A 325 -31.60 -21.40 -28.83
N GLN A 326 -32.84 -21.45 -29.31
CA GLN A 326 -34.01 -21.17 -28.47
C GLN A 326 -34.18 -22.22 -27.35
N GLN A 327 -34.00 -23.50 -27.68
CA GLN A 327 -33.99 -24.58 -26.70
C GLN A 327 -32.84 -24.41 -25.70
N LEU A 328 -31.64 -24.06 -26.19
CA LEU A 328 -30.47 -23.78 -25.34
C LEU A 328 -30.78 -22.73 -24.29
N ILE A 329 -31.34 -21.59 -24.70
CA ILE A 329 -31.67 -20.51 -23.76
C ILE A 329 -32.73 -20.98 -22.77
N LYS A 330 -33.77 -21.67 -23.23
CA LYS A 330 -34.85 -22.15 -22.35
C LYS A 330 -34.34 -23.10 -21.25
N GLU A 331 -33.38 -23.95 -21.57
CA GLU A 331 -32.85 -24.93 -20.63
C GLU A 331 -31.78 -24.34 -19.70
N ILE A 332 -30.95 -23.38 -20.19
CA ILE A 332 -29.82 -22.83 -19.43
C ILE A 332 -30.15 -21.54 -18.69
N ALA A 333 -31.10 -20.71 -19.18
CA ALA A 333 -31.34 -19.40 -18.59
C ALA A 333 -31.69 -19.49 -17.10
N TYR A 334 -32.54 -20.43 -16.71
CA TYR A 334 -32.94 -20.58 -15.32
C TYR A 334 -31.76 -21.01 -14.40
N PRO A 335 -31.06 -22.14 -14.63
CA PRO A 335 -29.95 -22.53 -13.77
C PRO A 335 -28.79 -21.53 -13.78
N LEU A 336 -28.52 -20.88 -14.94
CA LEU A 336 -27.48 -19.86 -15.04
C LEU A 336 -27.83 -18.59 -14.22
N THR A 337 -29.08 -18.13 -14.30
CA THR A 337 -29.56 -16.96 -13.56
C THR A 337 -29.55 -17.23 -12.06
N VAL A 338 -30.05 -18.36 -11.61
CA VAL A 338 -30.09 -18.73 -10.19
C VAL A 338 -28.67 -18.89 -9.64
N GLY A 339 -27.79 -19.60 -10.38
CA GLY A 339 -26.40 -19.77 -9.99
C GLY A 339 -25.62 -18.45 -9.94
N SER A 340 -25.85 -17.55 -10.92
CA SER A 340 -25.22 -16.23 -10.92
C SER A 340 -25.78 -15.35 -9.80
N PHE A 341 -27.09 -15.38 -9.52
CA PHE A 341 -27.70 -14.59 -8.47
C PHE A 341 -27.17 -14.93 -7.08
N THR A 342 -27.00 -16.23 -6.78
CA THR A 342 -26.42 -16.66 -5.49
C THR A 342 -24.97 -16.19 -5.34
N THR A 343 -24.18 -16.28 -6.40
CA THR A 343 -22.77 -15.85 -6.40
C THR A 343 -22.64 -14.32 -6.30
N ILE A 344 -23.46 -13.58 -7.07
CA ILE A 344 -23.55 -12.11 -6.99
C ILE A 344 -23.95 -11.70 -5.58
N GLY A 345 -24.95 -12.35 -4.98
CA GLY A 345 -25.40 -12.08 -3.61
C GLY A 345 -24.29 -12.30 -2.57
N ALA A 346 -23.49 -13.35 -2.73
CA ALA A 346 -22.35 -13.61 -1.85
C ALA A 346 -21.29 -12.49 -1.92
N PHE A 347 -20.96 -12.00 -3.12
CA PHE A 347 -20.04 -10.88 -3.27
C PHE A 347 -20.64 -9.55 -2.82
N LEU A 348 -21.93 -9.30 -3.07
CA LEU A 348 -22.62 -8.13 -2.53
C LEU A 348 -22.63 -8.11 -0.99
N GLY A 349 -22.64 -9.27 -0.34
CA GLY A 349 -22.49 -9.38 1.11
C GLY A 349 -21.22 -8.74 1.64
N LEU A 350 -20.14 -8.69 0.86
CA LEU A 350 -18.90 -8.04 1.25
C LEU A 350 -19.00 -6.51 1.36
N ILE A 351 -20.01 -5.89 0.75
CA ILE A 351 -20.24 -4.44 0.87
C ILE A 351 -20.59 -4.05 2.32
N PHE A 352 -21.13 -4.97 3.10
CA PHE A 352 -21.46 -4.75 4.51
C PHE A 352 -20.29 -4.95 5.47
N THR A 353 -19.10 -5.31 4.96
CA THR A 353 -17.89 -5.44 5.80
C THR A 353 -17.33 -4.08 6.17
N SER A 354 -16.53 -4.05 7.24
CA SER A 354 -15.85 -2.82 7.69
C SER A 354 -14.57 -2.51 6.91
N SER A 355 -14.15 -3.37 5.98
CA SER A 355 -12.94 -3.18 5.18
C SER A 355 -13.26 -2.60 3.80
N ASP A 356 -12.72 -1.44 3.49
CA ASP A 356 -12.90 -0.80 2.19
C ASP A 356 -12.38 -1.67 1.03
N LEU A 357 -11.29 -2.42 1.28
CA LEU A 357 -10.73 -3.36 0.30
C LEU A 357 -11.75 -4.45 -0.05
N LEU A 358 -12.41 -5.04 0.97
CA LEU A 358 -13.41 -6.09 0.74
C LEU A 358 -14.68 -5.53 0.11
N ARG A 359 -15.08 -4.31 0.45
CA ARG A 359 -16.19 -3.60 -0.20
C ARG A 359 -15.92 -3.38 -1.69
N ASP A 360 -14.74 -2.89 -2.03
CA ASP A 360 -14.33 -2.65 -3.41
C ASP A 360 -14.26 -3.96 -4.21
N PHE A 361 -13.70 -5.01 -3.60
CA PHE A 361 -13.65 -6.34 -4.20
C PHE A 361 -15.06 -6.91 -4.43
N GLY A 362 -15.93 -6.84 -3.43
CA GLY A 362 -17.31 -7.30 -3.52
C GLY A 362 -18.13 -6.55 -4.58
N LEU A 363 -17.96 -5.23 -4.65
CA LEU A 363 -18.60 -4.40 -5.66
C LEU A 363 -18.11 -4.74 -7.07
N PHE A 364 -16.79 -4.81 -7.28
CA PHE A 364 -16.22 -5.17 -8.58
C PHE A 364 -16.65 -6.56 -9.02
N ALA A 365 -16.52 -7.56 -8.14
CA ALA A 365 -16.88 -8.94 -8.43
C ALA A 365 -18.37 -9.10 -8.79
N SER A 366 -19.25 -8.51 -8.02
CA SER A 366 -20.70 -8.57 -8.27
C SER A 366 -21.07 -7.93 -9.60
N LEU A 367 -20.58 -6.73 -9.88
CA LEU A 367 -20.85 -6.03 -11.14
C LEU A 367 -20.24 -6.75 -12.36
N ALA A 368 -19.05 -7.34 -12.20
CA ALA A 368 -18.43 -8.14 -13.27
C ALA A 368 -19.24 -9.39 -13.60
N LEU A 369 -19.78 -10.08 -12.58
CA LEU A 369 -20.64 -11.25 -12.78
C LEU A 369 -22.00 -10.86 -13.38
N VAL A 370 -22.60 -9.74 -12.97
CA VAL A 370 -23.81 -9.20 -13.59
C VAL A 370 -23.56 -8.94 -15.08
N GLY A 371 -22.50 -8.21 -15.41
CA GLY A 371 -22.14 -7.93 -16.80
C GLY A 371 -21.91 -9.21 -17.63
N THR A 372 -21.17 -10.16 -17.07
CA THR A 372 -20.93 -11.45 -17.73
C THR A 372 -22.21 -12.25 -17.96
N THR A 373 -23.10 -12.31 -16.94
CA THR A 373 -24.38 -13.02 -17.05
C THR A 373 -25.29 -12.39 -18.11
N LEU A 374 -25.38 -11.07 -18.12
CA LEU A 374 -26.15 -10.34 -19.14
C LEU A 374 -25.58 -10.61 -20.56
N PHE A 375 -24.27 -10.60 -20.69
CA PHE A 375 -23.65 -10.92 -21.99
C PHE A 375 -23.92 -12.36 -22.42
N CYS A 376 -23.79 -13.31 -21.50
CA CYS A 376 -24.06 -14.72 -21.79
C CYS A 376 -25.52 -14.97 -22.19
N LEU A 377 -26.47 -14.33 -21.52
CA LEU A 377 -27.90 -14.57 -21.80
C LEU A 377 -28.41 -13.79 -23.02
N ILE A 378 -27.90 -12.59 -23.27
CA ILE A 378 -28.43 -11.70 -24.33
C ILE A 378 -27.60 -11.75 -25.59
N TYR A 379 -26.27 -11.56 -25.49
CA TYR A 379 -25.40 -11.40 -26.67
C TYR A 379 -24.80 -12.71 -27.16
N LEU A 380 -24.34 -13.58 -26.24
CA LEU A 380 -23.66 -14.82 -26.64
C LEU A 380 -24.52 -15.73 -27.53
N PRO A 381 -25.86 -15.89 -27.31
CA PRO A 381 -26.70 -16.70 -28.16
C PRO A 381 -26.71 -16.31 -29.63
N HIS A 382 -26.53 -15.02 -29.95
CA HIS A 382 -26.49 -14.53 -31.33
C HIS A 382 -25.25 -15.01 -32.09
N PHE A 383 -24.19 -15.37 -31.41
CA PHE A 383 -22.96 -15.89 -31.99
C PHE A 383 -22.92 -17.43 -32.07
N LEU A 384 -23.89 -18.09 -31.41
CA LEU A 384 -24.03 -19.53 -31.42
C LEU A 384 -24.88 -19.96 -32.60
N LYS A 385 -24.40 -20.89 -33.42
CA LYS A 385 -25.18 -21.54 -34.44
C LYS A 385 -25.74 -22.85 -33.86
N GLY A 386 -26.97 -23.19 -34.21
CA GLY A 386 -27.56 -24.48 -33.83
C GLY A 386 -26.67 -25.67 -34.22
N GLN A 387 -26.89 -26.80 -33.60
CA GLN A 387 -26.13 -28.05 -33.65
C GLN A 387 -24.67 -27.95 -34.08
N ALA A 388 -23.80 -27.86 -33.09
CA ALA A 388 -22.36 -27.83 -33.32
C ALA A 388 -21.86 -29.27 -33.45
N ASP A 389 -21.42 -29.65 -34.63
CA ASP A 389 -20.73 -30.92 -34.85
C ASP A 389 -19.38 -30.89 -34.12
N VAL A 390 -19.41 -31.15 -32.82
CA VAL A 390 -18.23 -31.11 -31.96
C VAL A 390 -17.62 -32.52 -31.99
N LYS A 391 -16.54 -32.68 -32.75
CA LYS A 391 -15.66 -33.84 -32.58
C LYS A 391 -15.18 -33.87 -31.13
N GLN A 392 -15.69 -34.79 -30.34
CA GLN A 392 -15.35 -34.96 -28.92
C GLN A 392 -13.82 -35.10 -28.75
N GLY A 393 -13.22 -34.23 -27.96
CA GLY A 393 -11.80 -34.31 -27.62
C GLY A 393 -11.48 -35.54 -26.76
N ARG A 394 -10.24 -36.01 -26.79
CA ARG A 394 -9.79 -37.12 -25.93
C ARG A 394 -10.08 -36.83 -24.44
N ILE A 395 -9.97 -35.56 -24.01
CA ILE A 395 -10.23 -35.14 -22.64
C ILE A 395 -11.70 -35.26 -22.27
N LEU A 396 -12.62 -34.90 -23.18
CA LEU A 396 -14.06 -35.06 -22.91
C LEU A 396 -14.42 -36.52 -22.66
N ARG A 397 -13.84 -37.46 -23.42
CA ARG A 397 -14.03 -38.90 -23.23
C ARG A 397 -13.45 -39.40 -21.89
N ILE A 398 -12.35 -38.81 -21.41
CA ILE A 398 -11.80 -39.13 -20.09
C ILE A 398 -12.73 -38.61 -18.99
N ILE A 399 -13.22 -37.40 -19.12
CA ILE A 399 -14.18 -36.79 -18.17
C ILE A 399 -15.49 -37.60 -18.13
N GLU A 400 -16.01 -38.03 -19.30
CA GLU A 400 -17.20 -38.89 -19.39
C GLU A 400 -16.97 -40.26 -18.70
N LYS A 401 -15.79 -40.86 -18.87
CA LYS A 401 -15.44 -42.10 -18.15
C LYS A 401 -15.34 -41.89 -16.64
N ILE A 402 -14.76 -40.78 -16.20
CA ILE A 402 -14.69 -40.43 -14.78
C ILE A 402 -16.10 -40.20 -14.24
N ASN A 403 -16.94 -39.45 -14.91
CA ASN A 403 -18.32 -39.16 -14.49
C ASN A 403 -19.25 -40.39 -14.56
N ALA A 404 -18.95 -41.38 -15.41
CA ALA A 404 -19.72 -42.60 -15.48
C ALA A 404 -19.49 -43.56 -14.29
N TYR A 405 -18.44 -43.30 -13.48
CA TYR A 405 -18.17 -44.11 -12.30
C TYR A 405 -19.09 -43.71 -11.14
N SER A 406 -19.80 -44.66 -10.56
CA SER A 406 -20.71 -44.42 -9.44
C SER A 406 -19.93 -44.31 -8.13
N TYR A 407 -19.39 -43.15 -7.82
CA TYR A 407 -18.57 -42.86 -6.64
C TYR A 407 -19.32 -43.12 -5.34
N GLU A 408 -20.62 -42.83 -5.31
CA GLU A 408 -21.49 -42.99 -4.17
C GLU A 408 -21.68 -44.43 -3.73
N LYS A 409 -21.48 -45.40 -4.63
CA LYS A 409 -21.60 -46.81 -4.35
C LYS A 409 -20.34 -47.41 -3.73
N ASN A 410 -19.20 -46.72 -3.84
CA ASN A 410 -17.94 -47.20 -3.29
C ASN A 410 -17.79 -46.79 -1.82
N LYS A 411 -18.18 -47.69 -0.90
CA LYS A 411 -18.15 -47.46 0.56
C LYS A 411 -16.75 -47.09 1.09
N TRP A 412 -15.69 -47.64 0.49
CA TRP A 412 -14.31 -47.35 0.89
C TRP A 412 -13.92 -45.92 0.50
N LEU A 413 -14.36 -45.43 -0.64
CA LEU A 413 -14.11 -44.07 -1.11
C LEU A 413 -14.86 -43.07 -0.24
N VAL A 414 -16.14 -43.34 0.05
CA VAL A 414 -16.97 -42.49 0.93
C VAL A 414 -16.37 -42.48 2.35
N GLY A 415 -15.98 -43.65 2.89
CA GLY A 415 -15.30 -43.75 4.19
C GLY A 415 -13.97 -43.00 4.23
N GLY A 416 -13.16 -43.09 3.17
CA GLY A 416 -11.90 -42.34 3.04
C GLY A 416 -12.10 -40.80 3.02
N ILE A 417 -13.09 -40.31 2.28
CA ILE A 417 -13.44 -38.88 2.28
C ILE A 417 -13.88 -38.43 3.68
N LEU A 418 -14.75 -39.18 4.34
CA LEU A 418 -15.17 -38.87 5.70
C LEU A 418 -14.00 -38.82 6.68
N LEU A 419 -13.08 -39.81 6.60
CA LEU A 419 -11.88 -39.84 7.43
C LEU A 419 -11.01 -38.60 7.22
N ILE A 420 -10.74 -38.24 5.95
CA ILE A 420 -9.97 -37.04 5.61
C ILE A 420 -10.67 -35.78 6.15
N THR A 421 -11.98 -35.70 6.02
CA THR A 421 -12.76 -34.55 6.53
C THR A 421 -12.61 -34.42 8.04
N VAL A 422 -12.68 -35.53 8.78
CA VAL A 422 -12.49 -35.53 10.23
C VAL A 422 -11.06 -35.11 10.60
N ILE A 423 -10.03 -35.63 9.90
CA ILE A 423 -8.64 -35.22 10.12
C ILE A 423 -8.47 -33.73 9.86
N CYS A 424 -9.02 -33.21 8.76
CA CYS A 424 -8.99 -31.77 8.44
C CYS A 424 -9.68 -30.93 9.51
N LEU A 425 -10.78 -31.40 10.09
CA LEU A 425 -11.52 -30.73 11.14
C LEU A 425 -10.70 -30.62 12.44
N PHE A 426 -9.96 -31.66 12.80
CA PHE A 426 -9.04 -31.61 13.94
C PHE A 426 -7.81 -30.74 13.67
N THR A 427 -7.25 -30.78 12.46
CA THR A 427 -6.09 -29.97 12.12
C THR A 427 -6.44 -28.48 11.93
N SER A 428 -7.67 -28.14 11.56
CA SER A 428 -8.13 -26.76 11.40
C SER A 428 -8.07 -25.95 12.71
N GLN A 429 -8.14 -26.62 13.87
CA GLN A 429 -8.01 -25.98 15.18
C GLN A 429 -6.59 -25.42 15.45
N LYS A 430 -5.59 -25.89 14.68
CA LYS A 430 -4.20 -25.41 14.77
C LYS A 430 -3.90 -24.21 13.85
N VAL A 431 -4.88 -23.76 13.06
CA VAL A 431 -4.72 -22.61 12.17
C VAL A 431 -4.73 -21.33 13.01
N GLY A 432 -3.60 -20.66 13.05
CA GLY A 432 -3.46 -19.34 13.67
C GLY A 432 -3.59 -18.24 12.62
N PHE A 433 -4.14 -17.11 13.01
CA PHE A 433 -4.13 -15.89 12.18
C PHE A 433 -2.81 -15.17 12.39
N ASN A 434 -2.10 -14.93 11.31
CA ASN A 434 -0.92 -14.07 11.35
C ASN A 434 -1.38 -12.61 11.20
N ASN A 435 -1.27 -11.83 12.29
CA ASN A 435 -1.63 -10.41 12.32
C ASN A 435 -0.45 -9.50 11.98
N ASP A 436 0.70 -10.05 11.59
CA ASP A 436 1.88 -9.27 11.23
C ASP A 436 1.69 -8.60 9.87
N MET A 437 1.34 -7.31 9.91
CA MET A 437 1.20 -6.49 8.71
C MET A 437 2.52 -6.26 7.98
N MET A 438 3.67 -6.34 8.69
CA MET A 438 4.98 -6.18 8.07
C MET A 438 5.30 -7.34 7.12
N SER A 439 4.75 -8.53 7.37
CA SER A 439 4.91 -9.70 6.50
C SER A 439 4.21 -9.55 5.13
N LEU A 440 3.25 -8.63 5.02
CA LEU A 440 2.56 -8.30 3.76
C LEU A 440 3.32 -7.27 2.93
N ASN A 441 4.37 -6.68 3.48
CA ASN A 441 5.15 -5.67 2.78
C ASN A 441 6.09 -6.34 1.77
N SER A 442 6.01 -5.92 0.51
CA SER A 442 6.87 -6.45 -0.57
C SER A 442 8.28 -5.83 -0.61
N VAL A 443 8.55 -4.86 0.26
CA VAL A 443 9.89 -4.27 0.38
C VAL A 443 10.83 -5.33 0.92
N SER A 444 11.84 -5.68 0.12
CA SER A 444 12.81 -6.70 0.46
C SER A 444 13.47 -6.37 1.81
N TYR A 445 13.50 -7.34 2.71
CA TYR A 445 14.12 -7.24 4.06
C TYR A 445 15.58 -6.75 4.04
N THR A 446 16.24 -6.80 2.89
CA THR A 446 17.60 -6.28 2.68
C THR A 446 17.70 -4.77 2.86
N HIS A 447 16.62 -4.00 2.59
CA HIS A 447 16.58 -2.56 2.83
C HIS A 447 16.14 -2.19 4.26
N LEU A 448 15.55 -3.14 5.02
CA LEU A 448 15.11 -2.93 6.39
C LEU A 448 16.14 -3.41 7.44
N ARG A 449 17.15 -4.21 7.05
CA ARG A 449 18.21 -4.70 7.95
C ARG A 449 19.43 -3.80 8.04
N ALA A 450 19.44 -2.68 7.35
CA ALA A 450 20.53 -1.71 7.42
C ALA A 450 20.39 -0.71 8.60
N HIS A 451 19.47 -0.98 9.54
CA HIS A 451 19.27 -0.15 10.74
C HIS A 451 19.20 -1.00 11.99
#